data_c829bcbb3eaefcaf64238727728234c8
#
_entry.id   c829bcbb3eaefcaf64238727728234c8
#
_cell.length_a   1.000
_cell.length_b   1.000
_cell.length_c   1.000
_cell.angle_alpha   90.00
_cell.angle_beta   90.00
_cell.angle_gamma   90.00
#
_symmetry.space_group_name_H-M   'P 1'
#
loop_
_entity.id
_entity.type
_entity.pdbx_description
1 polymer ?
#
loop_
_entity_poly.entity_id
_entity_poly.type
_entity_poly.pdbx_seq_one_letter_code
_entity_poly.pdbx_strand_id
1 'polypeptide(L)'
;CLACMTTCPSGVNYMHLVDQARVRIAKEYERPLPERLLRMVLAYVLPRPKLFRASMILARFGRPFAALLPGSKAGATTPTFLRRIKAMLALAPASLPSPGAVAGSVFPAKGLRRGRVALLQGCAQQVLAPRINEAAIRLLTRHGVEVVLVADEQCCGALTHHMGDDRDALARARANITAWLAEAERGGLDAIVVTTSGCGTVIKDYGYLLRKDRDY
;
A
#
# COMPACT_ATOMS: atom_id res chain seq x y z
N CYS A 1 -1.27 -0.01 -14.08
CA CYS A 1 -2.53 0.70 -14.45
C CYS A 1 -3.64 -0.26 -14.91
N LEU A 2 -3.31 -1.51 -15.23
CA LEU A 2 -4.26 -2.56 -15.69
C LEU A 2 -5.07 -2.20 -16.95
N ALA A 3 -4.67 -1.20 -17.72
CA ALA A 3 -5.33 -0.84 -18.97
C ALA A 3 -5.37 -2.01 -19.96
N CYS A 4 -4.33 -2.88 -19.96
CA CYS A 4 -4.30 -4.11 -20.77
C CYS A 4 -5.46 -5.07 -20.50
N MET A 5 -6.06 -5.04 -19.31
CA MET A 5 -7.21 -5.88 -18.94
C MET A 5 -8.51 -5.32 -19.57
N THR A 6 -8.68 -4.00 -19.51
CA THR A 6 -9.91 -3.34 -19.99
C THR A 6 -9.95 -3.18 -21.52
N THR A 7 -8.79 -3.16 -22.17
CA THR A 7 -8.68 -3.01 -23.63
C THR A 7 -8.51 -4.33 -24.39
N CYS A 8 -8.40 -5.45 -23.68
CA CYS A 8 -8.22 -6.75 -24.33
C CYS A 8 -9.52 -7.23 -24.99
N PRO A 9 -9.57 -7.37 -26.32
CA PRO A 9 -10.78 -7.83 -27.02
C PRO A 9 -11.15 -9.30 -26.70
N SER A 10 -10.16 -10.08 -26.27
CA SER A 10 -10.35 -11.49 -25.88
C SER A 10 -10.77 -11.68 -24.42
N GLY A 11 -10.98 -10.59 -23.67
CA GLY A 11 -11.40 -10.66 -22.25
C GLY A 11 -10.38 -11.32 -21.31
N VAL A 12 -9.10 -11.33 -21.67
CA VAL A 12 -8.05 -11.97 -20.86
C VAL A 12 -7.81 -11.17 -19.56
N ASN A 13 -7.88 -11.85 -18.42
CA ASN A 13 -7.53 -11.25 -17.14
C ASN A 13 -6.01 -11.13 -16.98
N TYR A 14 -5.44 -10.09 -17.56
CA TYR A 14 -4.00 -9.82 -17.51
C TYR A 14 -3.47 -9.60 -16.09
N MET A 15 -4.29 -9.13 -15.16
CA MET A 15 -3.88 -8.91 -13.78
C MET A 15 -3.37 -10.21 -13.16
N HIS A 16 -4.17 -11.26 -13.22
CA HIS A 16 -3.79 -12.57 -12.67
C HIS A 16 -2.60 -13.19 -13.38
N LEU A 17 -2.52 -13.06 -14.72
CA LEU A 17 -1.38 -13.57 -15.48
C LEU A 17 -0.06 -12.87 -15.09
N VAL A 18 -0.08 -11.55 -15.00
CA VAL A 18 1.11 -10.77 -14.64
C VAL A 18 1.55 -11.06 -13.20
N ASP A 19 0.61 -11.21 -12.28
CA ASP A 19 0.94 -11.46 -10.88
C ASP A 19 1.51 -12.89 -10.71
N GLN A 20 0.94 -13.89 -11.38
CA GLN A 20 1.53 -15.24 -11.44
C GLN A 20 2.93 -15.24 -12.08
N ALA A 21 3.12 -14.51 -13.18
CA ALA A 21 4.42 -14.36 -13.81
C ALA A 21 5.45 -13.70 -12.87
N ARG A 22 5.05 -12.70 -12.10
CA ARG A 22 5.93 -12.04 -11.10
C ARG A 22 6.38 -13.00 -10.01
N VAL A 23 5.48 -13.85 -9.50
CA VAL A 23 5.81 -14.89 -8.51
C VAL A 23 6.80 -15.87 -9.09
N ARG A 24 6.58 -16.33 -10.32
CA ARG A 24 7.49 -17.25 -11.02
C ARG A 24 8.87 -16.61 -11.22
N ILE A 25 8.91 -15.39 -11.76
CA ILE A 25 10.17 -14.63 -11.96
C ILE A 25 10.89 -14.40 -10.63
N ALA A 26 10.15 -14.14 -9.54
CA ALA A 26 10.76 -13.95 -8.23
C ALA A 26 11.47 -15.21 -7.71
N LYS A 27 10.99 -16.40 -8.09
CA LYS A 27 11.57 -17.69 -7.71
C LYS A 27 12.70 -18.14 -8.63
N GLU A 28 12.57 -17.91 -9.94
CA GLU A 28 13.47 -18.47 -10.95
C GLU A 28 14.61 -17.51 -11.32
N TYR A 29 14.40 -16.18 -11.23
CA TYR A 29 15.40 -15.21 -11.65
C TYR A 29 16.30 -14.78 -10.50
N GLU A 30 17.58 -15.08 -10.62
CA GLU A 30 18.62 -14.64 -9.68
C GLU A 30 18.98 -13.18 -9.90
N ARG A 31 18.48 -12.31 -9.01
CA ARG A 31 18.78 -10.88 -9.06
C ARG A 31 20.15 -10.57 -8.49
N PRO A 32 20.87 -9.57 -9.06
CA PRO A 32 22.08 -9.03 -8.44
C PRO A 32 21.85 -8.62 -6.99
N LEU A 33 22.84 -8.84 -6.13
CA LEU A 33 22.76 -8.55 -4.69
C LEU A 33 22.23 -7.14 -4.36
N PRO A 34 22.65 -6.05 -5.02
CA PRO A 34 22.15 -4.71 -4.73
C PRO A 34 20.64 -4.56 -5.00
N GLU A 35 20.15 -5.22 -6.06
CA GLU A 35 18.73 -5.21 -6.39
C GLU A 35 17.92 -6.03 -5.38
N ARG A 36 18.42 -7.20 -4.99
CA ARG A 36 17.79 -8.06 -3.99
C ARG A 36 17.68 -7.34 -2.65
N LEU A 37 18.76 -6.68 -2.21
CA LEU A 37 18.77 -5.90 -0.97
C LEU A 37 17.76 -4.74 -1.02
N LEU A 38 17.76 -3.96 -2.10
CA LEU A 38 16.83 -2.86 -2.26
C LEU A 38 15.38 -3.33 -2.19
N ARG A 39 15.03 -4.41 -2.89
CA ARG A 39 13.68 -4.99 -2.86
C ARG A 39 13.29 -5.45 -1.46
N MET A 40 14.21 -6.10 -0.74
CA MET A 40 14.00 -6.55 0.64
C MET A 40 13.74 -5.35 1.58
N VAL A 41 14.54 -4.29 1.48
CA VAL A 41 14.35 -3.06 2.26
C VAL A 41 13.00 -2.41 1.95
N LEU A 42 12.63 -2.30 0.68
CA LEU A 42 11.33 -1.73 0.28
C LEU A 42 10.16 -2.57 0.79
N ALA A 43 10.22 -3.90 0.63
CA ALA A 43 9.18 -4.81 1.11
C ALA A 43 9.03 -4.77 2.64
N TYR A 44 10.11 -4.50 3.36
CA TYR A 44 10.08 -4.40 4.81
C TYR A 44 9.63 -3.02 5.31
N VAL A 45 10.14 -1.95 4.74
CA VAL A 45 9.95 -0.57 5.24
C VAL A 45 8.60 0.01 4.82
N LEU A 46 8.25 -0.07 3.52
CA LEU A 46 7.06 0.60 2.99
C LEU A 46 5.73 0.14 3.60
N PRO A 47 5.51 -1.17 3.87
CA PRO A 47 4.26 -1.61 4.50
C PRO A 47 4.12 -1.21 5.97
N ARG A 48 5.18 -0.68 6.59
CA ARG A 48 5.22 -0.28 8.01
C ARG A 48 5.28 1.24 8.13
N PRO A 49 4.17 1.94 8.38
CA PRO A 49 4.09 3.40 8.32
C PRO A 49 5.09 4.12 9.22
N LYS A 50 5.36 3.57 10.42
CA LYS A 50 6.34 4.15 11.36
C LYS A 50 7.76 4.09 10.77
N LEU A 51 8.16 2.95 10.20
CA LEU A 51 9.47 2.79 9.55
C LEU A 51 9.55 3.61 8.27
N PHE A 52 8.47 3.61 7.49
CA PHE A 52 8.42 4.41 6.27
C PHE A 52 8.55 5.91 6.57
N ARG A 53 7.86 6.40 7.59
CA ARG A 53 8.01 7.79 8.03
C ARG A 53 9.43 8.09 8.49
N ALA A 54 10.04 7.23 9.29
CA ALA A 54 11.44 7.38 9.73
C ALA A 54 12.41 7.39 8.53
N SER A 55 12.21 6.51 7.54
CA SER A 55 13.03 6.49 6.32
C SER A 55 12.88 7.77 5.48
N MET A 56 11.67 8.36 5.43
CA MET A 56 11.44 9.64 4.74
C MET A 56 12.11 10.81 5.47
N ILE A 57 12.10 10.82 6.80
CA ILE A 57 12.83 11.81 7.59
C ILE A 57 14.34 11.69 7.30
N LEU A 58 14.88 10.48 7.31
CA LEU A 58 16.29 10.24 7.00
C LEU A 58 16.63 10.65 5.55
N ALA A 59 15.76 10.33 4.59
CA ALA A 59 15.93 10.73 3.20
C ALA A 59 15.99 12.25 3.02
N ARG A 60 15.27 13.02 3.85
CA ARG A 60 15.33 14.48 3.83
C ARG A 60 16.75 15.00 4.09
N PHE A 61 17.47 14.39 5.05
CA PHE A 61 18.86 14.74 5.33
C PHE A 61 19.81 14.31 4.20
N GLY A 62 19.48 13.25 3.48
CA GLY A 62 20.23 12.78 2.31
C GLY A 62 20.01 13.61 1.03
N ARG A 63 18.93 14.39 0.93
CA ARG A 63 18.61 15.17 -0.28
C ARG A 63 19.70 16.13 -0.74
N PRO A 64 20.32 16.96 0.11
CA PRO A 64 21.38 17.86 -0.34
C PRO A 64 22.57 17.10 -0.94
N PHE A 65 22.86 15.90 -0.46
CA PHE A 65 23.93 15.06 -0.99
C PHE A 65 23.54 14.33 -2.29
N ALA A 66 22.26 14.31 -2.66
CA ALA A 66 21.82 13.74 -3.92
C ALA A 66 22.41 14.44 -5.15
N ALA A 67 22.80 15.72 -5.01
CA ALA A 67 23.50 16.45 -6.06
C ALA A 67 24.89 15.88 -6.38
N LEU A 68 25.56 15.29 -5.38
CA LEU A 68 26.86 14.64 -5.53
C LEU A 68 26.76 13.27 -6.22
N LEU A 69 25.56 12.67 -6.29
CA LEU A 69 25.36 11.41 -6.97
C LEU A 69 25.29 11.61 -8.49
N PRO A 70 25.88 10.69 -9.27
CA PRO A 70 25.90 10.78 -10.74
C PRO A 70 24.47 10.94 -11.31
N GLY A 71 24.28 11.90 -12.20
CA GLY A 71 22.99 12.16 -12.85
C GLY A 71 22.64 11.13 -13.92
N SER A 72 21.42 11.22 -14.46
CA SER A 72 20.94 10.37 -15.56
C SER A 72 21.72 10.59 -16.88
N LYS A 73 22.41 11.73 -17.02
CA LYS A 73 23.27 12.09 -18.17
C LYS A 73 24.71 11.52 -18.05
N ALA A 74 25.10 11.00 -16.88
CA ALA A 74 26.36 10.27 -16.75
C ALA A 74 26.23 8.96 -17.50
N GLY A 75 27.15 8.73 -18.46
CA GLY A 75 27.11 7.64 -19.43
C GLY A 75 26.95 6.23 -18.83
N ALA A 76 27.00 5.22 -19.68
CA ALA A 76 26.73 3.81 -19.34
C ALA A 76 27.56 3.21 -18.16
N THR A 77 28.58 3.90 -17.69
CA THR A 77 29.48 3.50 -16.60
C THR A 77 28.92 3.71 -15.19
N THR A 78 27.83 4.50 -15.04
CA THR A 78 27.27 4.76 -13.69
C THR A 78 26.49 3.55 -13.19
N PRO A 79 26.81 3.00 -11.99
CA PRO A 79 26.08 1.87 -11.41
C PRO A 79 24.56 2.18 -11.33
N THR A 80 23.76 1.30 -11.90
CA THR A 80 22.28 1.44 -11.92
C THR A 80 21.70 1.65 -10.51
N PHE A 81 22.34 1.09 -9.50
CA PHE A 81 21.97 1.23 -8.09
C PHE A 81 22.05 2.69 -7.60
N LEU A 82 23.14 3.42 -7.88
CA LEU A 82 23.29 4.82 -7.48
C LEU A 82 22.26 5.73 -8.16
N ARG A 83 21.95 5.45 -9.42
CA ARG A 83 20.89 6.16 -10.16
C ARG A 83 19.51 5.93 -9.53
N ARG A 84 19.22 4.72 -9.07
CA ARG A 84 17.97 4.39 -8.35
C ARG A 84 17.90 5.12 -7.01
N ILE A 85 18.98 5.14 -6.22
CA ILE A 85 19.03 5.89 -4.95
C ILE A 85 18.79 7.37 -5.19
N LYS A 86 19.44 7.97 -6.19
CA LYS A 86 19.23 9.37 -6.54
C LYS A 86 17.75 9.65 -6.90
N ALA A 87 17.13 8.80 -7.70
CA ALA A 87 15.72 8.92 -8.05
C ALA A 87 14.81 8.80 -6.81
N MET A 88 15.09 7.88 -5.91
CA MET A 88 14.35 7.72 -4.66
C MET A 88 14.48 8.96 -3.75
N LEU A 89 15.69 9.52 -3.62
CA LEU A 89 15.91 10.76 -2.87
C LEU A 89 15.20 11.96 -3.51
N ALA A 90 15.16 12.02 -4.84
CA ALA A 90 14.43 13.07 -5.56
C ALA A 90 12.92 12.99 -5.37
N LEU A 91 12.36 11.79 -5.20
CA LEU A 91 10.93 11.56 -4.92
C LEU A 91 10.56 11.80 -3.46
N ALA A 92 11.54 11.84 -2.54
CA ALA A 92 11.26 12.11 -1.14
C ALA A 92 10.72 13.55 -0.98
N PRO A 93 9.60 13.75 -0.27
CA PRO A 93 9.05 15.10 -0.07
C PRO A 93 9.97 15.98 0.74
N ALA A 94 9.94 17.29 0.48
CA ALA A 94 10.73 18.27 1.23
C ALA A 94 10.30 18.37 2.70
N SER A 95 9.01 18.19 2.96
CA SER A 95 8.42 18.15 4.30
C SER A 95 7.41 17.03 4.38
N LEU A 96 7.29 16.42 5.56
CA LEU A 96 6.26 15.44 5.83
C LEU A 96 5.11 16.10 6.58
N PRO A 97 3.87 15.80 6.23
CA PRO A 97 2.71 16.25 6.98
C PRO A 97 2.72 15.65 8.40
N SER A 98 1.97 16.29 9.30
CA SER A 98 1.71 15.70 10.62
C SER A 98 1.07 14.31 10.48
N PRO A 99 1.31 13.38 11.42
CA PRO A 99 0.59 12.11 11.43
C PRO A 99 -0.91 12.34 11.43
N GLY A 100 -1.64 11.55 10.65
CA GLY A 100 -3.10 11.55 10.64
C GLY A 100 -3.70 10.83 11.87
N ALA A 101 -4.97 10.53 11.77
CA ALA A 101 -5.71 9.83 12.83
C ALA A 101 -5.11 8.46 13.16
N VAL A 102 -5.21 8.07 14.42
CA VAL A 102 -4.62 6.84 14.97
C VAL A 102 -5.53 5.64 14.68
N ALA A 103 -4.96 4.49 14.39
CA ALA A 103 -5.70 3.22 14.30
C ALA A 103 -6.47 2.95 15.61
N GLY A 104 -7.67 2.38 15.51
CA GLY A 104 -8.61 2.20 16.61
C GLY A 104 -9.52 3.40 16.86
N SER A 105 -9.34 4.52 16.16
CA SER A 105 -10.23 5.69 16.30
C SER A 105 -11.58 5.45 15.63
N VAL A 106 -12.64 5.91 16.30
CA VAL A 106 -14.01 5.92 15.76
C VAL A 106 -14.46 7.37 15.60
N PHE A 107 -15.00 7.70 14.43
CA PHE A 107 -15.54 9.01 14.09
C PHE A 107 -17.05 8.89 13.93
N PRO A 108 -17.83 9.41 14.89
CA PRO A 108 -19.28 9.28 14.87
C PRO A 108 -19.90 10.02 13.67
N ALA A 109 -21.01 9.50 13.20
CA ALA A 109 -21.83 10.16 12.20
C ALA A 109 -22.35 11.51 12.73
N LYS A 110 -22.41 12.52 11.86
CA LYS A 110 -23.06 13.80 12.17
C LYS A 110 -24.56 13.68 11.90
N GLY A 111 -25.36 13.73 12.95
CA GLY A 111 -26.81 13.52 12.89
C GLY A 111 -27.19 12.04 12.93
N LEU A 112 -28.27 11.65 12.23
CA LEU A 112 -28.76 10.28 12.20
C LEU A 112 -27.71 9.35 11.54
N ARG A 113 -27.31 8.31 12.25
CA ARG A 113 -26.41 7.29 11.71
C ARG A 113 -27.12 6.46 10.63
N ARG A 114 -26.61 6.49 9.41
CA ARG A 114 -27.11 5.78 8.22
C ARG A 114 -26.32 4.54 7.88
N GLY A 115 -25.09 4.44 8.38
CA GLY A 115 -24.21 3.32 8.15
C GLY A 115 -22.91 3.44 8.92
N ARG A 116 -22.09 2.37 8.91
CA ARG A 116 -20.78 2.28 9.56
C ARG A 116 -19.77 1.62 8.64
N VAL A 117 -18.64 2.26 8.42
CA VAL A 117 -17.62 1.77 7.49
C VAL A 117 -16.24 1.73 8.12
N ALA A 118 -15.45 0.72 7.75
CA ALA A 118 -14.02 0.71 8.01
C ALA A 118 -13.32 1.53 6.91
N LEU A 119 -12.40 2.42 7.28
CA LEU A 119 -11.56 3.16 6.33
C LEU A 119 -10.13 2.63 6.39
N LEU A 120 -9.68 1.99 5.30
CA LEU A 120 -8.29 1.57 5.17
C LEU A 120 -7.38 2.80 5.07
N GLN A 121 -6.49 2.96 6.05
CA GLN A 121 -5.59 4.12 6.09
C GLN A 121 -4.52 4.11 4.99
N GLY A 122 -4.12 2.92 4.52
CA GLY A 122 -3.07 2.73 3.52
C GLY A 122 -1.66 3.03 4.07
N CYS A 123 -0.69 2.18 3.79
CA CYS A 123 0.65 2.28 4.37
C CYS A 123 1.42 3.55 3.93
N ALA A 124 1.39 3.87 2.64
CA ALA A 124 2.07 5.04 2.10
C ALA A 124 1.26 6.33 2.31
N GLN A 125 -0.06 6.26 2.13
CA GLN A 125 -0.95 7.41 2.17
C GLN A 125 -0.97 8.08 3.54
N GLN A 126 -1.02 7.32 4.63
CA GLN A 126 -1.00 7.88 5.99
C GLN A 126 0.31 8.60 6.34
N VAL A 127 1.39 8.35 5.58
CA VAL A 127 2.68 9.03 5.76
C VAL A 127 2.81 10.24 4.85
N LEU A 128 2.43 10.11 3.59
CA LEU A 128 2.68 11.11 2.56
C LEU A 128 1.52 12.10 2.39
N ALA A 129 0.29 11.65 2.58
CA ALA A 129 -0.92 12.45 2.35
C ALA A 129 -2.08 12.08 3.30
N PRO A 130 -1.92 12.14 4.63
CA PRO A 130 -2.96 11.78 5.60
C PRO A 130 -4.24 12.61 5.43
N ARG A 131 -4.12 13.83 4.91
CA ARG A 131 -5.25 14.73 4.60
C ARG A 131 -6.31 14.11 3.68
N ILE A 132 -5.94 13.10 2.86
CA ILE A 132 -6.91 12.40 2.00
C ILE A 132 -7.87 11.59 2.87
N ASN A 133 -7.35 10.80 3.82
CA ASN A 133 -8.16 10.06 4.78
C ASN A 133 -8.99 11.00 5.67
N GLU A 134 -8.40 12.08 6.14
CA GLU A 134 -9.11 13.10 6.92
C GLU A 134 -10.28 13.72 6.14
N ALA A 135 -10.08 14.00 4.84
CA ALA A 135 -11.14 14.50 3.98
C ALA A 135 -12.25 13.45 3.77
N ALA A 136 -11.89 12.18 3.58
CA ALA A 136 -12.85 11.09 3.48
C ALA A 136 -13.66 10.92 4.78
N ILE A 137 -13.00 10.95 5.93
CA ILE A 137 -13.66 10.90 7.25
C ILE A 137 -14.66 12.07 7.39
N ARG A 138 -14.22 13.30 7.09
CA ARG A 138 -15.11 14.48 7.15
C ARG A 138 -16.31 14.36 6.22
N LEU A 139 -16.10 13.86 5.01
CA LEU A 139 -17.17 13.68 4.03
C LEU A 139 -18.19 12.64 4.53
N LEU A 140 -17.71 11.44 4.85
CA LEU A 140 -18.55 10.32 5.27
C LEU A 140 -19.35 10.66 6.54
N THR A 141 -18.70 11.25 7.55
CA THR A 141 -19.37 11.61 8.80
C THR A 141 -20.46 12.68 8.58
N ARG A 142 -20.23 13.65 7.69
CA ARG A 142 -21.26 14.66 7.31
C ARG A 142 -22.48 14.03 6.65
N HIS A 143 -22.29 12.90 5.95
CA HIS A 143 -23.38 12.18 5.31
C HIS A 143 -24.03 11.10 6.19
N GLY A 144 -23.77 11.15 7.49
CA GLY A 144 -24.38 10.24 8.46
C GLY A 144 -23.71 8.87 8.52
N VAL A 145 -22.48 8.73 8.03
CA VAL A 145 -21.73 7.47 8.10
C VAL A 145 -20.71 7.55 9.21
N GLU A 146 -20.76 6.60 10.14
CA GLU A 146 -19.73 6.41 11.15
C GLU A 146 -18.52 5.76 10.50
N VAL A 147 -17.33 6.28 10.79
CA VAL A 147 -16.06 5.77 10.23
C VAL A 147 -15.20 5.20 11.33
N VAL A 148 -14.73 3.96 11.16
CA VAL A 148 -13.78 3.32 12.06
C VAL A 148 -12.45 3.09 11.36
N LEU A 149 -11.36 3.40 12.05
CA LEU A 149 -9.99 3.00 11.68
C LEU A 149 -9.65 1.75 12.48
N VAL A 150 -9.75 0.59 11.85
CA VAL A 150 -9.60 -0.70 12.56
C VAL A 150 -8.20 -0.84 13.13
N ALA A 151 -8.08 -1.21 14.42
CA ALA A 151 -6.80 -1.20 15.15
C ALA A 151 -5.77 -2.16 14.58
N ASP A 152 -6.21 -3.38 14.24
CA ASP A 152 -5.33 -4.47 13.80
C ASP A 152 -5.19 -4.56 12.26
N GLU A 153 -5.72 -3.56 11.56
CA GLU A 153 -5.62 -3.45 10.12
C GLU A 153 -4.16 -3.24 9.68
N GLN A 154 -3.76 -3.94 8.65
CA GLN A 154 -2.43 -3.88 8.07
C GLN A 154 -2.41 -3.25 6.67
N CYS A 155 -1.21 -3.18 6.08
CA CYS A 155 -1.06 -2.88 4.66
C CYS A 155 -1.84 -3.89 3.82
N CYS A 156 -2.49 -3.42 2.75
CA CYS A 156 -3.28 -4.27 1.83
C CYS A 156 -2.48 -5.39 1.13
N GLY A 157 -1.15 -5.42 1.25
CA GLY A 157 -0.30 -6.42 0.60
C GLY A 157 0.03 -6.15 -0.88
N ALA A 158 -0.54 -5.13 -1.50
CA ALA A 158 -0.35 -4.84 -2.93
C ALA A 158 1.13 -4.73 -3.33
N LEU A 159 1.96 -4.08 -2.50
CA LEU A 159 3.38 -3.92 -2.81
C LEU A 159 4.10 -5.27 -2.90
N THR A 160 3.98 -6.10 -1.88
CA THR A 160 4.66 -7.40 -1.82
C THR A 160 4.10 -8.36 -2.85
N HIS A 161 2.78 -8.34 -3.08
CA HIS A 161 2.14 -9.10 -4.16
C HIS A 161 2.72 -8.73 -5.54
N HIS A 162 2.78 -7.44 -5.87
CA HIS A 162 3.37 -6.99 -7.13
C HIS A 162 4.90 -7.16 -7.21
N MET A 163 5.56 -7.42 -6.11
CA MET A 163 6.96 -7.85 -6.07
C MET A 163 7.12 -9.37 -6.20
N GLY A 164 6.04 -10.15 -6.25
CA GLY A 164 6.06 -11.61 -6.35
C GLY A 164 6.29 -12.30 -5.01
N ASP A 165 6.12 -11.62 -3.89
CA ASP A 165 6.11 -12.21 -2.54
C ASP A 165 4.66 -12.49 -2.11
N ASP A 166 4.12 -13.58 -2.65
CA ASP A 166 2.75 -14.01 -2.32
C ASP A 166 2.59 -14.39 -0.86
N ARG A 167 3.63 -14.92 -0.21
CA ARG A 167 3.53 -15.34 1.18
C ARG A 167 3.20 -14.17 2.12
N ASP A 168 3.94 -13.06 2.00
CA ASP A 168 3.67 -11.86 2.79
C ASP A 168 2.34 -11.21 2.39
N ALA A 169 2.03 -11.17 1.09
CA ALA A 169 0.78 -10.60 0.59
C ALA A 169 -0.45 -11.35 1.13
N LEU A 170 -0.47 -12.68 1.06
CA LEU A 170 -1.56 -13.51 1.59
C LEU A 170 -1.67 -13.42 3.10
N ALA A 171 -0.55 -13.37 3.83
CA ALA A 171 -0.57 -13.18 5.28
C ALA A 171 -1.25 -11.86 5.68
N ARG A 172 -0.98 -10.78 4.94
CA ARG A 172 -1.64 -9.49 5.15
C ARG A 172 -3.11 -9.51 4.78
N ALA A 173 -3.47 -10.17 3.70
CA ALA A 173 -4.87 -10.32 3.30
C ALA A 173 -5.68 -11.02 4.40
N ARG A 174 -5.16 -12.14 4.94
CA ARG A 174 -5.79 -12.85 6.07
C ARG A 174 -5.93 -11.96 7.31
N ALA A 175 -4.86 -11.29 7.70
CA ALA A 175 -4.88 -10.41 8.85
C ALA A 175 -5.93 -9.29 8.71
N ASN A 176 -6.05 -8.69 7.52
CA ASN A 176 -7.06 -7.67 7.27
C ASN A 176 -8.48 -8.23 7.32
N ILE A 177 -8.73 -9.39 6.71
CA ILE A 177 -10.04 -10.05 6.76
C ILE A 177 -10.42 -10.35 8.21
N THR A 178 -9.52 -10.95 8.98
CA THR A 178 -9.74 -11.23 10.41
C THR A 178 -10.05 -9.97 11.19
N ALA A 179 -9.30 -8.89 10.99
CA ALA A 179 -9.52 -7.62 11.68
C ALA A 179 -10.87 -6.99 11.32
N TRP A 180 -11.27 -7.04 10.05
CA TRP A 180 -12.56 -6.50 9.61
C TRP A 180 -13.74 -7.35 10.07
N LEU A 181 -13.62 -8.67 10.09
CA LEU A 181 -14.66 -9.55 10.64
C LEU A 181 -14.86 -9.31 12.13
N ALA A 182 -13.76 -9.24 12.90
CA ALA A 182 -13.83 -8.93 14.32
C ALA A 182 -14.47 -7.55 14.60
N GLU A 183 -14.21 -6.56 13.74
CA GLU A 183 -14.84 -5.23 13.85
C GLU A 183 -16.31 -5.26 13.44
N ALA A 184 -16.67 -6.07 12.45
CA ALA A 184 -18.06 -6.28 12.05
C ALA A 184 -18.89 -6.95 13.16
N GLU A 185 -18.30 -7.91 13.89
CA GLU A 185 -18.94 -8.56 15.05
C GLU A 185 -19.15 -7.59 16.22
N ARG A 186 -18.22 -6.65 16.45
CA ARG A 186 -18.32 -5.66 17.54
C ARG A 186 -19.40 -4.62 17.33
N GLY A 187 -19.56 -4.10 16.14
CA GLY A 187 -20.41 -2.94 15.90
C GLY A 187 -21.11 -2.88 14.54
N GLY A 188 -20.98 -3.95 13.76
CA GLY A 188 -21.42 -3.99 12.35
C GLY A 188 -20.47 -3.21 11.43
N LEU A 189 -20.34 -3.64 10.20
CA LEU A 189 -19.71 -2.91 9.11
C LEU A 189 -20.53 -3.09 7.84
N ASP A 190 -20.93 -1.98 7.24
CA ASP A 190 -21.65 -2.00 5.96
C ASP A 190 -20.69 -2.07 4.77
N ALA A 191 -19.49 -1.52 4.90
CA ALA A 191 -18.49 -1.52 3.84
C ALA A 191 -17.07 -1.25 4.36
N ILE A 192 -16.08 -1.58 3.51
CA ILE A 192 -14.69 -1.18 3.64
C ILE A 192 -14.40 -0.12 2.59
N VAL A 193 -14.01 1.07 3.03
CA VAL A 193 -13.68 2.21 2.17
C VAL A 193 -12.18 2.30 1.97
N VAL A 194 -11.77 2.46 0.72
CA VAL A 194 -10.37 2.59 0.33
C VAL A 194 -10.21 3.81 -0.55
N THR A 195 -9.33 4.72 -0.16
CA THR A 195 -9.07 5.98 -0.89
C THR A 195 -7.90 5.88 -1.87
N THR A 196 -7.23 4.73 -1.92
CA THR A 196 -6.08 4.47 -2.80
C THR A 196 -6.43 3.37 -3.80
N SER A 197 -6.44 3.66 -5.10
CA SER A 197 -6.83 2.73 -6.16
C SER A 197 -6.03 1.42 -6.17
N GLY A 198 -4.70 1.50 -5.98
CA GLY A 198 -3.85 0.30 -5.94
C GLY A 198 -4.19 -0.65 -4.80
N CYS A 199 -4.50 -0.12 -3.61
CA CYS A 199 -4.98 -0.93 -2.49
C CYS A 199 -6.36 -1.52 -2.80
N GLY A 200 -7.28 -0.69 -3.33
CA GLY A 200 -8.64 -1.10 -3.64
C GLY A 200 -8.71 -2.24 -4.66
N THR A 201 -7.84 -2.21 -5.67
CA THR A 201 -7.76 -3.29 -6.66
C THR A 201 -7.38 -4.63 -6.02
N VAL A 202 -6.36 -4.64 -5.17
CA VAL A 202 -5.89 -5.87 -4.53
C VAL A 202 -6.88 -6.38 -3.48
N ILE A 203 -7.51 -5.48 -2.70
CA ILE A 203 -8.52 -5.88 -1.71
C ILE A 203 -9.73 -6.51 -2.39
N LYS A 204 -10.19 -5.96 -3.51
CA LYS A 204 -11.29 -6.57 -4.30
C LYS A 204 -10.91 -7.95 -4.84
N ASP A 205 -9.63 -8.23 -5.00
CA ASP A 205 -9.12 -9.50 -5.52
C ASP A 205 -8.75 -10.51 -4.40
N TYR A 206 -8.95 -10.18 -3.13
CA TYR A 206 -8.63 -11.07 -2.01
C TYR A 206 -9.32 -12.44 -2.12
N GLY A 207 -10.57 -12.47 -2.58
CA GLY A 207 -11.28 -13.75 -2.82
C GLY A 207 -10.57 -14.64 -3.85
N TYR A 208 -10.03 -14.05 -4.93
CA TYR A 208 -9.22 -14.81 -5.88
C TYR A 208 -7.86 -15.19 -5.31
N LEU A 209 -7.19 -14.30 -4.60
CA LEU A 209 -5.88 -14.57 -4.00
C LEU A 209 -5.95 -15.71 -2.99
N LEU A 210 -7.01 -15.76 -2.18
CA LEU A 210 -7.22 -16.77 -1.14
C LEU A 210 -8.05 -17.97 -1.60
N ARG A 211 -8.39 -18.09 -2.88
CA ARG A 211 -9.27 -19.17 -3.42
C ARG A 211 -8.82 -20.61 -3.13
N LYS A 212 -7.58 -20.81 -2.75
CA LYS A 212 -7.02 -22.11 -2.34
C LYS A 212 -6.90 -22.26 -0.83
N ASP A 213 -7.23 -21.24 -0.10
CA ASP A 213 -7.25 -21.23 1.35
C ASP A 213 -8.60 -21.74 1.83
N ARG A 214 -8.61 -22.70 2.75
CA ARG A 214 -9.85 -23.30 3.24
C ARG A 214 -10.53 -22.49 4.34
N ASP A 215 -9.79 -21.62 4.98
CA ASP A 215 -10.25 -20.84 6.14
C ASP A 215 -10.74 -19.43 5.74
N TYR A 216 -10.50 -19.03 4.46
CA TYR A 216 -10.81 -17.69 3.95
C TYR A 216 -11.51 -17.73 2.60
#